data_cc673ff4fe1cc3d674953cf898fd736f
#
_entry.id   cc673ff4fe1cc3d674953cf898fd736f
#
_cell.length_a   1.000
_cell.length_b   1.000
_cell.length_c   1.000
_cell.angle_alpha   90.00
_cell.angle_beta   90.00
_cell.angle_gamma   90.00
#
_symmetry.space_group_name_H-M   'P 1'
#
loop_
_entity.id
_entity.type
_entity.pdbx_description
1 polymer ?
#
loop_
_entity_poly.entity_id
_entity_poly.type
_entity_poly.pdbx_seq_one_letter_code
_entity_poly.pdbx_strand_id
1 'polypeptide(L)'
;MLLIPAIDLKDGKCVRLKQGRMEDDTVFSDDPVAVASHWVERGARRLHLVDLNGAFAGEPVNGDIVKAIAKAHPDLPIQIGGGIRSPEIIQAYLDAVVQWVIIGTKAVNEPEFVKEMCQQLPGHIIVGLDAKDGKVATDGWANVTDVDVIDLAKQFENDGVSAIVYTDISRDGMLQGVNVDATVRLAQSMSIPVIASGGITNLDDVRNLCAVADQGISGAITGRAIYENTLDFGEGQALSDELIGA
;
A
#
# COMPACT_ATOMS: atom_id res chain seq x y z
N MET A 1 -7.88 7.75 -11.69
CA MET A 1 -7.25 7.26 -10.44
C MET A 1 -6.74 5.84 -10.67
N LEU A 2 -5.55 5.49 -10.18
CA LEU A 2 -4.97 4.17 -10.39
C LEU A 2 -5.49 3.17 -9.35
N LEU A 3 -6.06 2.04 -9.78
CA LEU A 3 -6.28 0.89 -8.91
C LEU A 3 -5.00 0.05 -8.84
N ILE A 4 -4.63 -0.38 -7.63
CA ILE A 4 -3.38 -1.08 -7.36
C ILE A 4 -3.72 -2.40 -6.67
N PRO A 5 -3.61 -3.56 -7.35
CA PRO A 5 -3.88 -4.84 -6.71
C PRO A 5 -2.79 -5.15 -5.71
N ALA A 6 -3.19 -5.65 -4.54
CA ALA A 6 -2.29 -6.00 -3.47
C ALA A 6 -2.04 -7.51 -3.38
N ILE A 7 -0.79 -7.88 -3.11
CA ILE A 7 -0.34 -9.25 -2.83
C ILE A 7 0.34 -9.24 -1.47
N ASP A 8 -0.28 -9.87 -0.48
CA ASP A 8 0.29 -10.05 0.84
C ASP A 8 1.05 -11.37 0.88
N LEU A 9 2.30 -11.31 1.32
CA LEU A 9 3.22 -12.43 1.39
C LEU A 9 3.40 -12.88 2.85
N LYS A 10 3.08 -14.16 3.12
CA LYS A 10 3.30 -14.81 4.41
C LYS A 10 3.81 -16.22 4.18
N ASP A 11 4.93 -16.56 4.80
CA ASP A 11 5.55 -17.89 4.73
C ASP A 11 5.71 -18.41 3.30
N GLY A 12 6.07 -17.52 2.38
CA GLY A 12 6.26 -17.84 0.97
C GLY A 12 5.00 -17.89 0.12
N LYS A 13 3.83 -17.58 0.67
CA LYS A 13 2.51 -17.73 0.02
C LYS A 13 1.82 -16.40 -0.14
N CYS A 14 0.88 -16.34 -1.09
CA CYS A 14 -0.07 -15.23 -1.22
C CYS A 14 -1.25 -15.46 -0.27
N VAL A 15 -1.45 -14.54 0.67
CA VAL A 15 -2.49 -14.65 1.71
C VAL A 15 -3.34 -13.37 1.79
N ARG A 16 -4.42 -13.44 2.55
CA ARG A 16 -5.15 -12.29 3.06
C ARG A 16 -5.41 -12.44 4.54
N LEU A 17 -5.11 -11.38 5.28
CA LEU A 17 -5.42 -11.31 6.70
C LEU A 17 -6.79 -10.68 6.91
N LYS A 18 -7.42 -11.01 8.04
CA LYS A 18 -8.59 -10.31 8.53
C LYS A 18 -8.17 -9.31 9.58
N GLN A 19 -8.30 -8.00 9.30
CA GLN A 19 -7.84 -6.90 10.16
C GLN A 19 -6.39 -7.05 10.64
N GLY A 20 -5.49 -7.48 9.74
CA GLY A 20 -4.06 -7.63 10.04
C GLY A 20 -3.68 -8.76 11.00
N ARG A 21 -4.62 -9.65 11.38
CA ARG A 21 -4.32 -10.74 12.33
C ARG A 21 -3.58 -11.87 11.62
N MET A 22 -2.37 -12.13 12.05
CA MET A 22 -1.51 -13.17 11.47
C MET A 22 -2.07 -14.59 11.61
N GLU A 23 -2.87 -14.84 12.63
CA GLU A 23 -3.55 -16.12 12.88
C GLU A 23 -4.83 -16.31 12.06
N ASP A 24 -5.40 -15.23 11.51
CA ASP A 24 -6.64 -15.24 10.72
C ASP A 24 -6.32 -15.04 9.22
N ASP A 25 -5.36 -15.82 8.71
CA ASP A 25 -5.01 -15.76 7.30
C ASP A 25 -5.80 -16.77 6.46
N THR A 26 -6.06 -16.37 5.22
CA THR A 26 -6.58 -17.22 4.16
C THR A 26 -5.53 -17.30 3.06
N VAL A 27 -5.05 -18.51 2.77
CA VAL A 27 -4.12 -18.75 1.66
C VAL A 27 -4.91 -18.79 0.35
N PHE A 28 -4.53 -17.92 -0.60
CA PHE A 28 -5.11 -17.86 -1.94
C PHE A 28 -4.24 -18.54 -3.00
N SER A 29 -2.93 -18.58 -2.79
CA SER A 29 -2.01 -19.26 -3.70
C SER A 29 -0.67 -19.58 -3.02
N ASP A 30 -0.09 -20.71 -3.40
CA ASP A 30 1.29 -21.08 -3.06
C ASP A 30 2.31 -20.51 -4.06
N ASP A 31 1.85 -19.83 -5.13
CA ASP A 31 2.69 -19.22 -6.17
C ASP A 31 2.39 -17.72 -6.33
N PRO A 32 3.06 -16.85 -5.56
CA PRO A 32 2.88 -15.39 -5.66
C PRO A 32 3.27 -14.81 -7.02
N VAL A 33 4.20 -15.43 -7.76
CA VAL A 33 4.60 -14.96 -9.11
C VAL A 33 3.45 -15.18 -10.08
N ALA A 34 2.78 -16.33 -10.02
CA ALA A 34 1.58 -16.57 -10.82
C ALA A 34 0.45 -15.61 -10.49
N VAL A 35 0.28 -15.25 -9.20
CA VAL A 35 -0.72 -14.24 -8.78
C VAL A 35 -0.38 -12.86 -9.35
N ALA A 36 0.89 -12.46 -9.35
CA ALA A 36 1.32 -11.21 -9.97
C ALA A 36 1.01 -11.20 -11.48
N SER A 37 1.34 -12.28 -12.18
CA SER A 37 1.04 -12.45 -13.62
C SER A 37 -0.47 -12.36 -13.89
N HIS A 38 -1.29 -12.96 -13.06
CA HIS A 38 -2.74 -12.89 -13.14
C HIS A 38 -3.28 -11.44 -13.09
N TRP A 39 -2.74 -10.60 -12.19
CA TRP A 39 -3.15 -9.20 -12.12
C TRP A 39 -2.62 -8.38 -13.30
N VAL A 40 -1.41 -8.66 -13.78
CA VAL A 40 -0.86 -8.03 -14.99
C VAL A 40 -1.74 -8.32 -16.21
N GLU A 41 -2.14 -9.58 -16.41
CA GLU A 41 -3.04 -9.98 -17.49
C GLU A 41 -4.40 -9.31 -17.44
N ARG A 42 -4.84 -8.88 -16.23
CA ARG A 42 -6.07 -8.11 -16.01
C ARG A 42 -5.88 -6.59 -16.07
N GLY A 43 -4.70 -6.15 -16.50
CA GLY A 43 -4.44 -4.73 -16.76
C GLY A 43 -3.89 -3.96 -15.56
N ALA A 44 -3.29 -4.63 -14.57
CA ALA A 44 -2.57 -3.94 -13.50
C ALA A 44 -1.39 -3.14 -14.06
N ARG A 45 -1.35 -1.86 -13.70
CA ARG A 45 -0.29 -0.91 -14.09
C ARG A 45 0.71 -0.63 -12.97
N ARG A 46 0.47 -1.18 -11.78
CA ARG A 46 1.30 -1.15 -10.57
C ARG A 46 0.90 -2.30 -9.67
N LEU A 47 1.85 -2.87 -8.93
CA LEU A 47 1.57 -3.84 -7.86
C LEU A 47 1.94 -3.26 -6.49
N HIS A 48 1.12 -3.58 -5.50
CA HIS A 48 1.41 -3.36 -4.09
C HIS A 48 1.72 -4.69 -3.42
N LEU A 49 2.96 -4.86 -2.95
CA LEU A 49 3.38 -6.05 -2.23
C LEU A 49 3.55 -5.73 -0.75
N VAL A 50 3.22 -6.68 0.11
CA VAL A 50 3.44 -6.59 1.56
C VAL A 50 4.15 -7.84 2.05
N ASP A 51 5.33 -7.69 2.63
CA ASP A 51 5.99 -8.75 3.38
C ASP A 51 5.45 -8.75 4.82
N LEU A 52 4.41 -9.56 5.06
CA LEU A 52 3.75 -9.63 6.37
C LEU A 52 4.69 -10.16 7.45
N ASN A 53 5.48 -11.21 7.16
CA ASN A 53 6.49 -11.69 8.11
C ASN A 53 7.53 -10.61 8.40
N GLY A 54 7.96 -9.87 7.36
CA GLY A 54 8.92 -8.79 7.51
C GLY A 54 8.38 -7.62 8.34
N ALA A 55 7.10 -7.30 8.24
CA ALA A 55 6.48 -6.24 9.04
C ALA A 55 6.63 -6.50 10.55
N PHE A 56 6.51 -7.76 10.98
CA PHE A 56 6.69 -8.19 12.37
C PHE A 56 8.16 -8.41 12.73
N ALA A 57 8.95 -9.04 11.85
CA ALA A 57 10.37 -9.29 12.10
C ALA A 57 11.23 -8.01 12.11
N GLY A 58 10.80 -6.99 11.37
CA GLY A 58 11.56 -5.74 11.21
C GLY A 58 12.66 -5.81 10.15
N GLU A 59 12.68 -6.88 9.38
CA GLU A 59 13.57 -7.13 8.25
C GLU A 59 12.86 -7.98 7.19
N PRO A 60 13.28 -7.98 5.91
CA PRO A 60 12.64 -8.77 4.86
C PRO A 60 12.72 -10.26 5.14
N VAL A 61 11.58 -10.96 5.05
CA VAL A 61 11.49 -12.43 5.16
C VAL A 61 11.13 -13.03 3.80
N ASN A 62 10.23 -12.40 3.04
CA ASN A 62 9.81 -12.84 1.71
C ASN A 62 10.54 -12.10 0.57
N GLY A 63 11.70 -11.48 0.84
CA GLY A 63 12.42 -10.65 -0.12
C GLY A 63 12.78 -11.33 -1.43
N ASP A 64 13.10 -12.63 -1.42
CA ASP A 64 13.42 -13.37 -2.63
C ASP A 64 12.20 -13.56 -3.55
N ILE A 65 11.01 -13.67 -2.97
CA ILE A 65 9.75 -13.74 -3.74
C ILE A 65 9.46 -12.38 -4.39
N VAL A 66 9.66 -11.29 -3.66
CA VAL A 66 9.51 -9.93 -4.20
C VAL A 66 10.44 -9.74 -5.40
N LYS A 67 11.72 -10.15 -5.29
CA LYS A 67 12.69 -10.11 -6.38
C LYS A 67 12.28 -11.01 -7.56
N ALA A 68 11.70 -12.18 -7.29
CA ALA A 68 11.20 -13.07 -8.33
C ALA A 68 10.03 -12.46 -9.10
N ILE A 69 9.10 -11.81 -8.42
CA ILE A 69 7.98 -11.07 -9.04
C ILE A 69 8.52 -9.91 -9.90
N ALA A 70 9.44 -9.10 -9.37
CA ALA A 70 10.04 -7.98 -10.10
C ALA A 70 10.80 -8.46 -11.35
N LYS A 71 11.53 -9.56 -11.25
CA LYS A 71 12.23 -10.17 -12.38
C LYS A 71 11.29 -10.72 -13.46
N ALA A 72 10.14 -11.28 -13.04
CA ALA A 72 9.13 -11.79 -13.98
C ALA A 72 8.40 -10.67 -14.73
N HIS A 73 8.31 -9.48 -14.14
CA HIS A 73 7.59 -8.31 -14.67
C HIS A 73 8.45 -7.04 -14.59
N PRO A 74 9.56 -6.96 -15.34
CA PRO A 74 10.56 -5.89 -15.18
C PRO A 74 10.04 -4.50 -15.56
N ASP A 75 9.00 -4.42 -16.39
CA ASP A 75 8.40 -3.17 -16.84
C ASP A 75 7.22 -2.73 -15.95
N LEU A 76 6.83 -3.55 -14.96
CA LEU A 76 5.72 -3.25 -14.09
C LEU A 76 6.21 -2.54 -12.82
N PRO A 77 5.79 -1.30 -12.55
CA PRO A 77 6.11 -0.62 -11.31
C PRO A 77 5.61 -1.41 -10.09
N ILE A 78 6.51 -1.67 -9.13
CA ILE A 78 6.21 -2.37 -7.88
C ILE A 78 6.49 -1.46 -6.70
N GLN A 79 5.59 -1.44 -5.74
CA GLN A 79 5.80 -0.87 -4.42
C GLN A 79 5.74 -1.97 -3.36
N ILE A 80 6.71 -1.98 -2.43
CA ILE A 80 6.85 -3.00 -1.37
C ILE A 80 6.83 -2.38 0.01
N GLY A 81 6.04 -2.94 0.92
CA GLY A 81 6.07 -2.64 2.36
C GLY A 81 6.34 -3.88 3.20
N GLY A 82 6.68 -3.66 4.47
CA GLY A 82 6.99 -4.73 5.42
C GLY A 82 8.49 -4.94 5.65
N GLY A 83 8.93 -4.70 6.89
CA GLY A 83 10.31 -4.92 7.30
C GLY A 83 11.36 -3.91 6.82
N ILE A 84 10.95 -2.78 6.25
CA ILE A 84 11.88 -1.79 5.67
C ILE A 84 12.34 -0.82 6.76
N ARG A 85 13.53 -1.06 7.30
CA ARG A 85 14.06 -0.30 8.44
C ARG A 85 15.51 0.18 8.29
N SER A 86 16.19 -0.08 7.17
CA SER A 86 17.56 0.39 6.93
C SER A 86 17.80 0.79 5.47
N PRO A 87 18.82 1.63 5.21
CA PRO A 87 19.20 2.02 3.85
C PRO A 87 19.58 0.83 2.96
N GLU A 88 20.25 -0.19 3.55
CA GLU A 88 20.71 -1.38 2.82
C GLU A 88 19.52 -2.20 2.31
N ILE A 89 18.45 -2.32 3.12
CA ILE A 89 17.21 -2.99 2.70
C ILE A 89 16.56 -2.24 1.54
N ILE A 90 16.48 -0.92 1.63
CA ILE A 90 15.92 -0.07 0.58
C ILE A 90 16.73 -0.27 -0.71
N GLN A 91 18.05 -0.13 -0.64
CA GLN A 91 18.92 -0.29 -1.80
C GLN A 91 18.78 -1.68 -2.43
N ALA A 92 18.71 -2.74 -1.62
CA ALA A 92 18.54 -4.11 -2.12
C ALA A 92 17.24 -4.33 -2.90
N TYR A 93 16.16 -3.64 -2.54
CA TYR A 93 14.91 -3.68 -3.32
C TYR A 93 15.00 -2.84 -4.60
N LEU A 94 15.61 -1.66 -4.56
CA LEU A 94 15.81 -0.83 -5.74
C LEU A 94 16.73 -1.51 -6.76
N ASP A 95 17.79 -2.18 -6.32
CA ASP A 95 18.68 -2.99 -7.17
C ASP A 95 17.94 -4.17 -7.83
N ALA A 96 16.86 -4.64 -7.21
CA ALA A 96 15.98 -5.68 -7.75
C ALA A 96 14.84 -5.11 -8.63
N VAL A 97 14.94 -3.87 -9.07
CA VAL A 97 13.97 -3.18 -9.96
C VAL A 97 12.59 -2.93 -9.30
N VAL A 98 12.52 -2.96 -7.97
CA VAL A 98 11.35 -2.44 -7.26
C VAL A 98 11.37 -0.92 -7.36
N GLN A 99 10.24 -0.31 -7.76
CA GLN A 99 10.20 1.14 -8.01
C GLN A 99 10.09 1.96 -6.73
N TRP A 100 9.33 1.49 -5.75
CA TRP A 100 9.14 2.20 -4.48
C TRP A 100 9.20 1.26 -3.29
N VAL A 101 9.74 1.79 -2.21
CA VAL A 101 9.66 1.16 -0.88
C VAL A 101 8.74 1.97 0.02
N ILE A 102 7.98 1.26 0.84
CA ILE A 102 7.01 1.87 1.77
C ILE A 102 7.56 1.75 3.19
N ILE A 103 7.87 2.88 3.78
CA ILE A 103 8.37 2.98 5.15
C ILE A 103 7.17 3.25 6.07
N GLY A 104 6.83 2.29 6.94
CA GLY A 104 5.74 2.39 7.90
C GLY A 104 6.25 2.72 9.31
N THR A 105 6.34 1.73 10.20
CA THR A 105 6.74 1.89 11.62
C THR A 105 7.99 2.78 11.82
N LYS A 106 8.99 2.64 10.94
CA LYS A 106 10.22 3.46 11.01
C LYS A 106 9.92 4.94 10.76
N ALA A 107 8.98 5.28 9.87
CA ALA A 107 8.58 6.66 9.62
C ALA A 107 7.88 7.30 10.82
N VAL A 108 7.16 6.51 11.61
CA VAL A 108 6.49 6.98 12.83
C VAL A 108 7.50 7.23 13.94
N ASN A 109 8.43 6.30 14.13
CA ASN A 109 9.38 6.33 15.24
C ASN A 109 10.57 7.27 14.97
N GLU A 110 10.99 7.41 13.72
CA GLU A 110 12.17 8.18 13.29
C GLU A 110 11.87 8.92 11.97
N PRO A 111 11.09 10.00 11.99
CA PRO A 111 10.73 10.75 10.76
C PRO A 111 11.93 11.26 9.98
N GLU A 112 13.02 11.64 10.67
CA GLU A 112 14.28 12.10 10.03
C GLU A 112 14.90 11.02 9.11
N PHE A 113 14.70 9.73 9.40
CA PHE A 113 15.11 8.65 8.52
C PHE A 113 14.46 8.73 7.14
N VAL A 114 13.15 9.07 7.09
CA VAL A 114 12.43 9.25 5.82
C VAL A 114 13.06 10.38 5.01
N LYS A 115 13.30 11.51 5.63
CA LYS A 115 13.93 12.67 5.01
C LYS A 115 15.31 12.34 4.45
N GLU A 116 16.13 11.63 5.21
CA GLU A 116 17.45 11.19 4.77
C GLU A 116 17.34 10.26 3.54
N MET A 117 16.43 9.30 3.57
CA MET A 117 16.22 8.37 2.45
C MET A 117 15.67 9.08 1.21
N CYS A 118 14.78 10.04 1.35
CA CYS A 118 14.31 10.85 0.22
C CYS A 118 15.43 11.68 -0.42
N GLN A 119 16.38 12.17 0.36
CA GLN A 119 17.54 12.89 -0.17
C GLN A 119 18.52 11.99 -0.91
N GLN A 120 18.77 10.79 -0.40
CA GLN A 120 19.68 9.81 -1.01
C GLN A 120 19.06 9.11 -2.21
N LEU A 121 17.77 8.85 -2.18
CA LEU A 121 17.02 8.03 -3.14
C LEU A 121 15.75 8.78 -3.59
N PRO A 122 15.88 9.92 -4.29
CA PRO A 122 14.76 10.77 -4.65
C PRO A 122 13.78 10.03 -5.57
N GLY A 123 12.48 10.15 -5.26
CA GLY A 123 11.40 9.56 -6.05
C GLY A 123 11.09 8.09 -5.75
N HIS A 124 11.78 7.44 -4.79
CA HIS A 124 11.60 6.02 -4.49
C HIS A 124 10.96 5.74 -3.13
N ILE A 125 10.74 6.77 -2.31
CA ILE A 125 10.23 6.60 -0.95
C ILE A 125 8.74 6.93 -0.88
N ILE A 126 7.97 6.00 -0.36
CA ILE A 126 6.57 6.16 0.03
C ILE A 126 6.49 5.99 1.54
N VAL A 127 5.63 6.76 2.20
CA VAL A 127 5.34 6.58 3.62
C VAL A 127 4.02 5.82 3.77
N GLY A 128 4.01 4.76 4.60
CA GLY A 128 2.80 4.04 5.00
C GLY A 128 2.28 4.56 6.33
N LEU A 129 1.06 5.06 6.35
CA LEU A 129 0.36 5.52 7.54
C LEU A 129 -0.91 4.70 7.74
N ASP A 130 -0.82 3.72 8.63
CA ASP A 130 -1.95 2.91 9.03
C ASP A 130 -2.59 3.56 10.26
N ALA A 131 -3.89 3.77 10.24
CA ALA A 131 -4.55 4.49 11.33
C ALA A 131 -5.87 3.85 11.76
N LYS A 132 -6.19 4.02 13.04
CA LYS A 132 -7.48 3.71 13.63
C LYS A 132 -8.01 4.96 14.33
N ASP A 133 -9.22 5.38 13.97
CA ASP A 133 -9.87 6.57 14.54
C ASP A 133 -8.97 7.83 14.50
N GLY A 134 -8.18 7.97 13.39
CA GLY A 134 -7.26 9.10 13.19
C GLY A 134 -5.93 8.99 13.93
N LYS A 135 -5.69 7.91 14.68
CA LYS A 135 -4.43 7.65 15.40
C LYS A 135 -3.59 6.61 14.67
N VAL A 136 -2.29 6.89 14.55
CA VAL A 136 -1.35 6.04 13.82
C VAL A 136 -1.10 4.73 14.55
N ALA A 137 -1.08 3.62 13.79
CA ALA A 137 -0.71 2.30 14.28
C ALA A 137 0.68 1.89 13.77
N THR A 138 1.40 1.10 14.57
CA THR A 138 2.75 0.59 14.29
C THR A 138 2.84 -0.92 14.51
N ASP A 139 3.97 -1.51 14.13
CA ASP A 139 4.33 -2.91 14.40
C ASP A 139 3.28 -3.92 13.91
N GLY A 140 2.88 -3.78 12.63
CA GLY A 140 1.84 -4.64 12.04
C GLY A 140 0.48 -4.46 12.71
N TRP A 141 0.18 -3.20 13.14
CA TRP A 141 -1.06 -2.76 13.81
C TRP A 141 -1.22 -3.23 15.26
N ALA A 142 -0.16 -3.81 15.85
CA ALA A 142 -0.19 -4.27 17.24
C ALA A 142 -0.30 -3.11 18.24
N ASN A 143 0.21 -1.94 17.88
CA ASN A 143 0.26 -0.76 18.72
C ASN A 143 -0.46 0.42 18.05
N VAL A 144 -1.54 0.92 18.65
CA VAL A 144 -2.15 2.21 18.26
C VAL A 144 -1.55 3.28 19.17
N THR A 145 -0.95 4.29 18.55
CA THR A 145 -0.28 5.40 19.26
C THR A 145 -1.25 6.54 19.55
N ASP A 146 -0.80 7.56 20.30
CA ASP A 146 -1.53 8.81 20.45
C ASP A 146 -1.24 9.84 19.34
N VAL A 147 -0.40 9.49 18.38
CA VAL A 147 0.01 10.37 17.28
C VAL A 147 -1.14 10.53 16.29
N ASP A 148 -1.50 11.78 16.00
CA ASP A 148 -2.49 12.07 14.96
C ASP A 148 -1.90 11.85 13.57
N VAL A 149 -2.65 11.18 12.70
CA VAL A 149 -2.17 10.80 11.36
C VAL A 149 -1.91 12.01 10.47
N ILE A 150 -2.72 13.05 10.59
CA ILE A 150 -2.56 14.29 9.81
C ILE A 150 -1.34 15.07 10.28
N ASP A 151 -1.14 15.17 11.60
CA ASP A 151 0.00 15.88 12.18
C ASP A 151 1.32 15.19 11.80
N LEU A 152 1.35 13.86 11.78
CA LEU A 152 2.52 13.11 11.31
C LEU A 152 2.73 13.27 9.81
N ALA A 153 1.68 13.14 9.00
CA ALA A 153 1.79 13.27 7.54
C ALA A 153 2.36 14.62 7.10
N LYS A 154 1.96 15.71 7.77
CA LYS A 154 2.48 17.06 7.51
C LYS A 154 3.99 17.21 7.76
N GLN A 155 4.59 16.38 8.60
CA GLN A 155 6.03 16.43 8.83
C GLN A 155 6.82 16.07 7.58
N PHE A 156 6.25 15.27 6.68
CA PHE A 156 6.89 14.84 5.44
C PHE A 156 6.68 15.79 4.25
N GLU A 157 5.92 16.89 4.40
CA GLU A 157 5.47 17.79 3.31
C GLU A 157 6.59 18.24 2.38
N ASN A 158 7.79 18.50 2.89
CA ASN A 158 8.90 19.02 2.09
C ASN A 158 10.09 18.06 2.00
N ASP A 159 9.92 16.82 2.40
CA ASP A 159 11.02 15.86 2.46
C ASP A 159 11.26 15.11 1.14
N GLY A 160 10.33 15.23 0.17
CA GLY A 160 10.45 14.56 -1.13
C GLY A 160 9.80 13.17 -1.17
N VAL A 161 8.87 12.90 -0.25
CA VAL A 161 8.05 11.67 -0.25
C VAL A 161 7.20 11.60 -1.51
N SER A 162 7.24 10.46 -2.21
CA SER A 162 6.55 10.26 -3.49
C SER A 162 5.04 10.12 -3.35
N ALA A 163 4.58 9.53 -2.27
CA ALA A 163 3.17 9.37 -1.93
C ALA A 163 3.02 8.94 -0.46
N ILE A 164 1.80 9.07 0.07
CA ILE A 164 1.41 8.43 1.33
C ILE A 164 0.39 7.34 1.03
N VAL A 165 0.67 6.10 1.45
CA VAL A 165 -0.33 5.04 1.54
C VAL A 165 -1.04 5.20 2.87
N TYR A 166 -2.33 5.53 2.81
CA TYR A 166 -3.16 5.67 4.00
C TYR A 166 -4.10 4.49 4.14
N THR A 167 -3.95 3.71 5.22
CA THR A 167 -4.81 2.56 5.52
C THR A 167 -5.70 2.85 6.73
N ASP A 168 -7.02 2.82 6.53
CA ASP A 168 -7.96 2.70 7.65
C ASP A 168 -8.03 1.23 8.09
N ILE A 169 -7.32 0.90 9.18
CA ILE A 169 -7.21 -0.49 9.67
C ILE A 169 -8.53 -1.05 10.20
N SER A 170 -9.48 -0.21 10.54
CA SER A 170 -10.81 -0.67 10.96
C SER A 170 -11.66 -1.16 9.78
N ARG A 171 -11.33 -0.72 8.58
CA ARG A 171 -12.00 -1.09 7.31
C ARG A 171 -11.26 -2.18 6.56
N ASP A 172 -9.95 -2.35 6.81
CA ASP A 172 -9.13 -3.29 6.05
C ASP A 172 -9.61 -4.73 6.19
N GLY A 173 -9.79 -5.41 5.05
CA GLY A 173 -10.27 -6.78 4.97
C GLY A 173 -11.73 -6.99 5.39
N MET A 174 -12.50 -5.93 5.69
CA MET A 174 -13.87 -6.04 6.21
C MET A 174 -14.97 -5.96 5.15
N LEU A 175 -14.65 -5.56 3.92
CA LEU A 175 -15.62 -5.35 2.83
C LEU A 175 -16.80 -4.43 3.26
N GLN A 176 -16.49 -3.32 3.89
CA GLN A 176 -17.47 -2.36 4.43
C GLN A 176 -17.42 -0.98 3.76
N GLY A 177 -16.72 -0.89 2.64
CA GLY A 177 -16.47 0.37 1.96
C GLY A 177 -15.27 1.15 2.52
N VAL A 178 -14.65 1.94 1.66
CA VAL A 178 -13.50 2.79 1.99
C VAL A 178 -13.94 4.00 2.83
N ASN A 179 -13.07 4.45 3.74
CA ASN A 179 -13.30 5.66 4.53
C ASN A 179 -12.94 6.92 3.72
N VAL A 180 -13.83 7.30 2.79
CA VAL A 180 -13.60 8.44 1.89
C VAL A 180 -13.33 9.73 2.66
N ASP A 181 -14.13 10.03 3.69
CA ASP A 181 -14.01 11.28 4.45
C ASP A 181 -12.65 11.41 5.16
N ALA A 182 -12.17 10.34 5.77
CA ALA A 182 -10.86 10.34 6.44
C ALA A 182 -9.72 10.47 5.42
N THR A 183 -9.82 9.77 4.28
CA THR A 183 -8.85 9.83 3.19
C THR A 183 -8.78 11.24 2.60
N VAL A 184 -9.91 11.88 2.35
CA VAL A 184 -10.01 13.25 1.84
C VAL A 184 -9.41 14.26 2.84
N ARG A 185 -9.78 14.17 4.13
CA ARG A 185 -9.21 15.05 5.15
C ARG A 185 -7.70 14.98 5.21
N LEU A 186 -7.13 13.77 5.10
CA LEU A 186 -5.68 13.60 5.03
C LEU A 186 -5.11 14.23 3.75
N ALA A 187 -5.67 13.89 2.59
CA ALA A 187 -5.19 14.39 1.30
C ALA A 187 -5.24 15.92 1.20
N GLN A 188 -6.29 16.56 1.71
CA GLN A 188 -6.41 18.02 1.73
C GLN A 188 -5.46 18.71 2.71
N SER A 189 -4.86 17.99 3.64
CA SER A 189 -4.00 18.58 4.68
C SER A 189 -2.56 18.84 4.23
N MET A 190 -2.17 18.34 3.02
CA MET A 190 -0.80 18.41 2.48
C MET A 190 -0.82 18.34 0.95
N SER A 191 0.34 18.51 0.31
CA SER A 191 0.48 18.42 -1.15
C SER A 191 0.96 17.03 -1.63
N ILE A 192 1.38 16.14 -0.72
CA ILE A 192 1.83 14.78 -1.07
C ILE A 192 0.64 13.95 -1.55
N PRO A 193 0.74 13.29 -2.72
CA PRO A 193 -0.34 12.43 -3.21
C PRO A 193 -0.69 11.29 -2.23
N VAL A 194 -1.99 11.05 -2.03
CA VAL A 194 -2.47 9.98 -1.16
C VAL A 194 -2.94 8.78 -2.00
N ILE A 195 -2.55 7.59 -1.58
CA ILE A 195 -3.05 6.32 -2.07
C ILE A 195 -3.96 5.73 -0.98
N ALA A 196 -5.25 5.62 -1.27
CA ALA A 196 -6.23 5.06 -0.34
C ALA A 196 -6.01 3.55 -0.16
N SER A 197 -6.14 3.06 1.07
CA SER A 197 -6.02 1.64 1.41
C SER A 197 -7.02 1.24 2.49
N GLY A 198 -7.51 0.00 2.38
CA GLY A 198 -8.46 -0.58 3.32
C GLY A 198 -9.93 -0.30 2.96
N GLY A 199 -10.73 -1.36 2.88
CA GLY A 199 -12.19 -1.30 2.78
C GLY A 199 -12.80 -1.31 1.39
N ILE A 200 -12.07 -1.12 0.30
CA ILE A 200 -12.65 -1.20 -1.06
C ILE A 200 -13.32 -2.55 -1.24
N THR A 201 -14.58 -2.52 -1.69
CA THR A 201 -15.45 -3.70 -1.75
C THR A 201 -16.00 -3.96 -3.15
N ASN A 202 -16.39 -2.90 -3.86
CA ASN A 202 -17.10 -3.01 -5.14
C ASN A 202 -16.91 -1.74 -6.00
N LEU A 203 -17.58 -1.70 -7.16
CA LEU A 203 -17.51 -0.57 -8.10
C LEU A 203 -18.02 0.76 -7.52
N ASP A 204 -18.93 0.73 -6.55
CA ASP A 204 -19.42 1.96 -5.94
C ASP A 204 -18.35 2.63 -5.08
N ASP A 205 -17.50 1.85 -4.41
CA ASP A 205 -16.34 2.41 -3.70
C ASP A 205 -15.35 3.06 -4.68
N VAL A 206 -15.14 2.45 -5.86
CA VAL A 206 -14.32 3.04 -6.93
C VAL A 206 -14.92 4.37 -7.39
N ARG A 207 -16.24 4.43 -7.64
CA ARG A 207 -16.94 5.69 -8.01
C ARG A 207 -16.79 6.75 -6.94
N ASN A 208 -16.99 6.39 -5.68
CA ASN A 208 -16.89 7.32 -4.55
C ASN A 208 -15.48 7.92 -4.43
N LEU A 209 -14.43 7.13 -4.62
CA LEU A 209 -13.05 7.63 -4.62
C LEU A 209 -12.74 8.48 -5.86
N CYS A 210 -13.22 8.09 -7.05
CA CYS A 210 -13.06 8.88 -8.26
C CYS A 210 -13.71 10.26 -8.15
N ALA A 211 -14.87 10.35 -7.49
CA ALA A 211 -15.58 11.61 -7.29
C ALA A 211 -14.82 12.65 -6.45
N VAL A 212 -13.78 12.21 -5.72
CA VAL A 212 -12.95 13.06 -4.86
C VAL A 212 -11.45 12.96 -5.19
N ALA A 213 -11.10 12.36 -6.33
CA ALA A 213 -9.70 12.15 -6.70
C ALA A 213 -8.91 13.45 -6.90
N ASP A 214 -9.58 14.51 -7.38
CA ASP A 214 -9.03 15.85 -7.53
C ASP A 214 -8.61 16.52 -6.20
N GLN A 215 -9.01 15.94 -5.07
CA GLN A 215 -8.65 16.42 -3.74
C GLN A 215 -7.31 15.84 -3.22
N GLY A 216 -6.47 15.27 -4.11
CA GLY A 216 -5.15 14.77 -3.79
C GLY A 216 -5.04 13.24 -3.68
N ILE A 217 -6.08 12.48 -4.12
CA ILE A 217 -6.07 11.03 -4.11
C ILE A 217 -5.60 10.53 -5.48
N SER A 218 -4.39 9.97 -5.53
CA SER A 218 -3.74 9.53 -6.77
C SER A 218 -4.03 8.07 -7.14
N GLY A 219 -4.36 7.24 -6.15
CA GLY A 219 -4.59 5.81 -6.35
C GLY A 219 -5.34 5.16 -5.20
N ALA A 220 -5.70 3.91 -5.40
CA ALA A 220 -6.38 3.10 -4.40
C ALA A 220 -5.89 1.64 -4.44
N ILE A 221 -5.49 1.11 -3.29
CA ILE A 221 -5.06 -0.28 -3.13
C ILE A 221 -6.29 -1.14 -2.93
N THR A 222 -6.43 -2.16 -3.76
CA THR A 222 -7.50 -3.15 -3.66
C THR A 222 -6.93 -4.52 -3.30
N GLY A 223 -7.45 -5.07 -2.24
CA GLY A 223 -7.03 -6.35 -1.69
C GLY A 223 -8.16 -7.39 -1.75
N ARG A 224 -8.77 -7.68 -0.62
CA ARG A 224 -9.72 -8.77 -0.43
C ARG A 224 -10.83 -8.82 -1.51
N ALA A 225 -11.35 -7.68 -1.92
CA ALA A 225 -12.45 -7.58 -2.90
C ALA A 225 -12.14 -8.28 -4.24
N ILE A 226 -10.91 -8.16 -4.75
CA ILE A 226 -10.51 -8.77 -6.02
C ILE A 226 -10.21 -10.28 -5.90
N TYR A 227 -9.92 -10.77 -4.72
CA TYR A 227 -9.74 -12.21 -4.44
C TYR A 227 -11.06 -12.92 -4.17
N GLU A 228 -12.02 -12.23 -3.55
CA GLU A 228 -13.37 -12.75 -3.28
C GLU A 228 -14.36 -12.45 -4.43
N ASN A 229 -13.88 -11.82 -5.51
CA ASN A 229 -14.69 -11.46 -6.70
C ASN A 229 -15.90 -10.55 -6.39
N THR A 230 -15.82 -9.72 -5.34
CA THR A 230 -16.81 -8.65 -5.10
C THR A 230 -16.52 -7.42 -5.96
N LEU A 231 -15.27 -7.30 -6.45
CA LEU A 231 -14.82 -6.32 -7.42
C LEU A 231 -14.05 -7.04 -8.52
N ASP A 232 -14.48 -6.94 -9.78
CA ASP A 232 -13.62 -7.27 -10.92
C ASP A 232 -12.60 -6.15 -11.09
N PHE A 233 -11.29 -6.53 -11.09
CA PHE A 233 -10.19 -5.57 -11.15
C PHE A 233 -10.19 -4.79 -12.47
N GLY A 234 -10.39 -5.48 -13.60
CA GLY A 234 -10.39 -4.86 -14.93
C GLY A 234 -11.56 -3.88 -15.11
N GLU A 235 -12.76 -4.27 -14.68
CA GLU A 235 -13.93 -3.38 -14.69
C GLU A 235 -13.72 -2.16 -13.79
N GLY A 236 -13.15 -2.37 -12.60
CA GLY A 236 -12.85 -1.29 -11.65
C GLY A 236 -11.85 -0.27 -12.23
N GLN A 237 -10.77 -0.74 -12.87
CA GLN A 237 -9.81 0.15 -13.51
C GLN A 237 -10.40 0.88 -14.71
N ALA A 238 -11.16 0.18 -15.56
CA ALA A 238 -11.84 0.79 -16.70
C ALA A 238 -12.83 1.88 -16.28
N LEU A 239 -13.62 1.62 -15.23
CA LEU A 239 -14.53 2.61 -14.64
C LEU A 239 -13.75 3.84 -14.11
N SER A 240 -12.64 3.61 -13.43
CA SER A 240 -11.80 4.71 -12.93
C SER A 240 -11.23 5.55 -14.06
N ASP A 241 -10.73 4.93 -15.14
CA ASP A 241 -10.21 5.62 -16.31
C ASP A 241 -11.30 6.46 -17.01
N GLU A 242 -12.52 5.94 -17.13
CA GLU A 242 -13.67 6.65 -17.68
C GLU A 242 -14.02 7.90 -16.86
N LEU A 243 -14.10 7.76 -15.53
CA LEU A 243 -14.54 8.84 -14.63
C LEU A 243 -13.49 9.96 -14.46
N ILE A 244 -12.21 9.63 -14.56
CA ILE A 244 -11.11 10.60 -14.37
C ILE A 244 -10.62 11.19 -15.71
N GLY A 245 -11.02 10.59 -16.84
CA GLY A 245 -10.64 11.04 -18.17
C GLY A 245 -9.19 10.70 -18.52
N ALA A 246 -8.70 9.55 -18.10
CA ALA A 246 -7.34 9.06 -18.31
C ALA A 246 -7.26 8.15 -19.55
#